data_8ab1065e021661934b4a898c9ba495f5
#
_entry.id   8ab1065e021661934b4a898c9ba495f5
#
_cell.length_a   1.000
_cell.length_b   1.000
_cell.length_c   1.000
_cell.angle_alpha   90.00
_cell.angle_beta   90.00
_cell.angle_gamma   90.00
#
_symmetry.space_group_name_H-M   'P 1'
#
loop_
_entity.id
_entity.type
_entity.pdbx_description
1 polymer ?
#
loop_
_entity_poly.entity_id
_entity_poly.type
_entity_poly.pdbx_seq_one_letter_code
_entity_poly.pdbx_strand_id
1 'polypeptide(L)'
;MQKRLLNKTARVLASVMILSLLFPVLGYAAGFNVHYNTNGTVTVEVYLDQSEYDLLTVNNAVYVDVYYDGGYLGVVPATYDSLRNDGYYYFTFNYFTNVTENTYNPVKFAYGGTVTDWIYKPPVRGPIGWIPGTTVKDGVIELSYGNEVTAADLQKAFESTADVVVKIPGDYVYLPASALASAPAGATVTVVNEKGSYTLPVYALDYEALADELGVSVADLKIKVTIELANPGTAEDVAEAVAAIGATQVANAVNFSVVAEAIGKTLVIDNYGDVYASRTIPLKSDIDPDQTTGVLYDPSTGEFRFVPAVFEDGVATLKSTTNSIYTVISNDISFSDIVGHWGAPEIEKLANKLVVQGVGSNRFSPDRAVNRAEFTAMLVRSLALPIVSTDSGFSDVDENAWYAGVIATAAEYGLVNGYTDGTFRPQKTITREEIAAMVVRAAAFAGENISVTSSEQQRLLAGYQDAGKIKWGHQEIAAAIKAGIVQGTSATTLRPDANATRAQAAAMILRYLEYVGFID
;
A
#
# COMPACT_ATOMS: atom_id res chain seq x y z
N MET A 1 -35.41 -11.08 -6.52
CA MET A 1 -33.96 -10.93 -6.62
C MET A 1 -33.23 -12.25 -6.92
N GLN A 2 -33.54 -13.36 -6.29
CA GLN A 2 -32.85 -14.66 -6.53
C GLN A 2 -32.94 -15.23 -7.96
N LYS A 3 -33.97 -14.93 -8.75
CA LYS A 3 -34.09 -15.43 -10.14
C LYS A 3 -33.19 -14.70 -11.16
N ARG A 4 -32.65 -13.52 -10.86
CA ARG A 4 -31.72 -12.80 -11.75
C ARG A 4 -30.25 -13.19 -11.54
N LEU A 5 -29.88 -13.61 -10.33
CA LEU A 5 -28.53 -14.13 -10.06
C LEU A 5 -28.30 -15.50 -10.71
N LEU A 6 -29.30 -16.40 -10.64
CA LEU A 6 -29.21 -17.74 -11.26
C LEU A 6 -29.02 -17.69 -12.78
N ASN A 7 -29.58 -16.68 -13.47
CA ASN A 7 -29.42 -16.56 -14.92
C ASN A 7 -28.06 -15.96 -15.36
N LYS A 8 -27.37 -15.19 -14.52
CA LYS A 8 -26.01 -14.71 -14.83
C LYS A 8 -24.96 -15.81 -14.62
N THR A 9 -25.06 -16.54 -13.51
CA THR A 9 -24.16 -17.67 -13.20
C THR A 9 -24.33 -18.83 -14.20
N ALA A 10 -25.56 -19.12 -14.64
CA ALA A 10 -25.81 -20.16 -15.66
C ALA A 10 -25.28 -19.75 -17.03
N ARG A 11 -25.28 -18.47 -17.40
CA ARG A 11 -24.70 -17.98 -18.67
C ARG A 11 -23.18 -17.98 -18.67
N VAL A 12 -22.54 -17.66 -17.56
CA VAL A 12 -21.08 -17.73 -17.41
C VAL A 12 -20.62 -19.19 -17.39
N LEU A 13 -21.32 -20.08 -16.67
CA LEU A 13 -21.05 -21.53 -16.69
C LEU A 13 -21.30 -22.16 -18.05
N ALA A 14 -22.35 -21.74 -18.77
CA ALA A 14 -22.63 -22.25 -20.14
C ALA A 14 -21.58 -21.72 -21.15
N SER A 15 -21.07 -20.49 -21.01
CA SER A 15 -20.00 -19.97 -21.86
C SER A 15 -18.67 -20.66 -21.59
N VAL A 16 -18.34 -20.96 -20.34
CA VAL A 16 -17.16 -21.74 -19.98
C VAL A 16 -17.29 -23.21 -20.41
N MET A 17 -18.48 -23.81 -20.30
CA MET A 17 -18.72 -25.19 -20.78
C MET A 17 -18.71 -25.30 -22.32
N ILE A 18 -19.15 -24.29 -23.06
CA ILE A 18 -19.15 -24.32 -24.54
C ILE A 18 -17.71 -24.04 -25.05
N LEU A 19 -16.89 -23.26 -24.37
CA LEU A 19 -15.45 -23.11 -24.69
C LEU A 19 -14.67 -24.40 -24.38
N SER A 20 -15.02 -25.13 -23.30
CA SER A 20 -14.35 -26.38 -22.94
C SER A 20 -14.68 -27.57 -23.84
N LEU A 21 -15.73 -27.50 -24.67
CA LEU A 21 -16.11 -28.53 -25.62
C LEU A 21 -15.53 -28.34 -27.03
N LEU A 22 -14.90 -27.20 -27.32
CA LEU A 22 -14.34 -26.86 -28.64
C LEU A 22 -12.80 -26.85 -28.68
N PHE A 23 -12.12 -26.98 -27.53
CA PHE A 23 -10.67 -27.08 -27.47
C PHE A 23 -10.26 -28.34 -26.70
N PRO A 24 -9.36 -29.18 -27.26
CA PRO A 24 -8.74 -30.25 -26.50
C PRO A 24 -8.00 -29.63 -25.27
N VAL A 25 -7.99 -30.38 -24.18
CA VAL A 25 -7.36 -30.01 -22.91
C VAL A 25 -6.06 -29.22 -23.15
N LEU A 26 -6.09 -27.93 -22.82
CA LEU A 26 -4.93 -27.08 -22.93
C LEU A 26 -3.92 -27.54 -21.87
N GLY A 27 -2.81 -28.12 -22.30
CA GLY A 27 -1.65 -28.32 -21.42
C GLY A 27 -1.13 -26.96 -20.93
N TYR A 28 -0.58 -26.91 -19.75
CA TYR A 28 0.09 -25.72 -19.25
C TYR A 28 1.52 -25.70 -19.81
N ALA A 29 2.00 -24.55 -20.28
CA ALA A 29 3.41 -24.42 -20.61
C ALA A 29 4.23 -24.39 -19.33
N ALA A 30 5.32 -25.16 -19.26
CA ALA A 30 6.30 -25.04 -18.17
C ALA A 30 6.98 -23.65 -18.20
N GLY A 31 7.07 -23.02 -19.37
CA GLY A 31 7.51 -21.64 -19.51
C GLY A 31 7.74 -21.16 -20.93
N PHE A 32 8.32 -19.97 -21.03
CA PHE A 32 8.70 -19.31 -22.27
C PHE A 32 10.17 -18.88 -22.24
N ASN A 33 10.88 -19.03 -23.38
CA ASN A 33 12.13 -18.33 -23.65
C ASN A 33 11.92 -17.36 -24.81
N VAL A 34 12.47 -16.17 -24.72
CA VAL A 34 12.32 -15.15 -25.75
C VAL A 34 13.70 -14.69 -26.22
N HIS A 35 13.97 -14.83 -27.52
CA HIS A 35 15.23 -14.46 -28.13
C HIS A 35 15.00 -13.36 -29.16
N TYR A 36 15.73 -12.26 -29.02
CA TYR A 36 15.69 -11.16 -29.98
C TYR A 36 16.67 -11.39 -31.11
N ASN A 37 16.18 -11.35 -32.34
CA ASN A 37 17.00 -11.52 -33.53
C ASN A 37 17.46 -10.18 -34.08
N THR A 38 18.64 -10.17 -34.70
CA THR A 38 19.23 -8.97 -35.29
C THR A 38 18.44 -8.40 -36.49
N ASN A 39 17.54 -9.19 -37.06
CA ASN A 39 16.69 -8.80 -38.20
C ASN A 39 15.34 -8.16 -37.78
N GLY A 40 15.14 -7.86 -36.49
CA GLY A 40 13.91 -7.24 -35.98
C GLY A 40 12.78 -8.22 -35.72
N THR A 41 13.05 -9.53 -35.75
CA THR A 41 12.09 -10.57 -35.30
C THR A 41 12.38 -11.00 -33.87
N VAL A 42 11.38 -11.59 -33.23
CA VAL A 42 11.51 -12.26 -31.93
C VAL A 42 11.25 -13.74 -32.15
N THR A 43 12.18 -14.62 -31.74
CA THR A 43 11.95 -16.04 -31.65
C THR A 43 11.44 -16.35 -30.26
N VAL A 44 10.25 -16.97 -30.18
CA VAL A 44 9.65 -17.39 -28.93
C VAL A 44 9.69 -18.91 -28.87
N GLU A 45 10.26 -19.44 -27.80
CA GLU A 45 10.23 -20.87 -27.47
C GLU A 45 9.22 -21.07 -26.34
N VAL A 46 8.26 -21.96 -26.56
CA VAL A 46 7.37 -22.50 -25.51
C VAL A 46 7.91 -23.87 -25.16
N TYR A 47 8.14 -24.15 -23.88
CA TYR A 47 8.60 -25.46 -23.46
C TYR A 47 7.58 -26.14 -22.54
N LEU A 48 7.34 -27.44 -22.82
CA LEU A 48 6.39 -28.30 -22.13
C LEU A 48 7.14 -29.47 -21.49
N ASP A 49 6.68 -29.91 -20.31
CA ASP A 49 7.14 -31.17 -19.75
C ASP A 49 6.50 -32.38 -20.48
N GLN A 50 6.92 -33.60 -20.10
CA GLN A 50 6.41 -34.81 -20.72
C GLN A 50 4.90 -34.95 -20.58
N SER A 51 4.32 -34.60 -19.43
CA SER A 51 2.89 -34.75 -19.16
C SER A 51 2.05 -33.76 -19.95
N GLU A 52 2.57 -32.57 -20.15
CA GLU A 52 1.96 -31.51 -20.97
C GLU A 52 2.05 -31.84 -22.46
N TYR A 53 3.21 -32.37 -22.91
CA TYR A 53 3.41 -32.81 -24.28
C TYR A 53 2.47 -33.97 -24.67
N ASP A 54 2.26 -34.93 -23.78
CA ASP A 54 1.37 -36.08 -24.00
C ASP A 54 -0.12 -35.68 -24.15
N LEU A 55 -0.49 -34.51 -23.68
CA LEU A 55 -1.84 -33.94 -23.83
C LEU A 55 -2.09 -33.31 -25.22
N LEU A 56 -1.04 -33.08 -26.03
CA LEU A 56 -1.17 -32.54 -27.38
C LEU A 56 -1.78 -33.56 -28.32
N THR A 57 -3.03 -33.39 -28.72
CA THR A 57 -3.80 -34.39 -29.49
C THR A 57 -3.74 -34.22 -31.01
N VAL A 58 -3.28 -33.08 -31.55
CA VAL A 58 -3.32 -32.79 -32.99
C VAL A 58 -2.13 -31.95 -33.46
N ASN A 59 -1.43 -32.44 -34.49
CA ASN A 59 -0.44 -31.76 -35.33
C ASN A 59 0.86 -31.26 -34.67
N ASN A 60 1.24 -31.69 -33.48
CA ASN A 60 2.47 -31.25 -32.81
C ASN A 60 2.68 -29.71 -32.83
N ALA A 61 1.61 -28.94 -32.69
CA ALA A 61 1.64 -27.50 -32.65
C ALA A 61 0.98 -26.97 -31.38
N VAL A 62 1.64 -26.00 -30.75
CA VAL A 62 1.14 -25.23 -29.63
C VAL A 62 0.62 -23.90 -30.18
N TYR A 63 -0.58 -23.50 -29.77
CA TYR A 63 -1.18 -22.24 -30.20
C TYR A 63 -1.01 -21.19 -29.14
N VAL A 64 -0.22 -20.16 -29.42
CA VAL A 64 0.15 -19.10 -28.48
C VAL A 64 -0.68 -17.85 -28.73
N ASP A 65 -1.35 -17.36 -27.70
CA ASP A 65 -2.07 -16.09 -27.75
C ASP A 65 -1.09 -14.91 -27.76
N VAL A 66 -1.33 -13.93 -28.63
CA VAL A 66 -0.51 -12.74 -28.77
C VAL A 66 -1.32 -11.51 -28.38
N TYR A 67 -0.76 -10.70 -27.49
CA TYR A 67 -1.33 -9.44 -27.02
C TYR A 67 -0.42 -8.29 -27.38
N TYR A 68 -1.00 -7.14 -27.66
CA TYR A 68 -0.34 -5.91 -27.99
C TYR A 68 -1.03 -4.72 -27.29
N ASP A 69 -0.28 -3.92 -26.56
CA ASP A 69 -0.79 -2.74 -25.84
C ASP A 69 -2.13 -2.99 -25.13
N GLY A 70 -2.22 -4.10 -24.37
CA GLY A 70 -3.43 -4.53 -23.68
C GLY A 70 -4.54 -5.10 -24.55
N GLY A 71 -4.39 -5.14 -25.88
CA GLY A 71 -5.34 -5.74 -26.82
C GLY A 71 -4.92 -7.15 -27.26
N TYR A 72 -5.92 -8.04 -27.46
CA TYR A 72 -5.70 -9.36 -28.06
C TYR A 72 -5.53 -9.22 -29.57
N LEU A 73 -4.41 -9.72 -30.13
CA LEU A 73 -4.12 -9.68 -31.57
C LEU A 73 -4.50 -10.96 -32.31
N GLY A 74 -4.51 -12.10 -31.63
CA GLY A 74 -4.79 -13.38 -32.24
C GLY A 74 -3.89 -14.50 -31.71
N VAL A 75 -3.91 -15.63 -32.39
CA VAL A 75 -3.20 -16.86 -32.05
C VAL A 75 -2.14 -17.17 -33.12
N VAL A 76 -0.92 -17.48 -32.66
CA VAL A 76 0.17 -17.93 -33.55
C VAL A 76 0.53 -19.37 -33.23
N PRO A 77 0.61 -20.26 -34.25
CA PRO A 77 1.06 -21.62 -34.02
C PRO A 77 2.58 -21.65 -33.81
N ALA A 78 3.02 -22.27 -32.72
CA ALA A 78 4.40 -22.65 -32.50
C ALA A 78 4.58 -24.11 -32.95
N THR A 79 5.59 -24.37 -33.78
CA THR A 79 5.88 -25.71 -34.27
C THR A 79 6.91 -26.41 -33.39
N TYR A 80 6.74 -27.74 -33.24
CA TYR A 80 7.71 -28.54 -32.50
C TYR A 80 9.11 -28.41 -33.07
N ASP A 81 10.06 -28.08 -32.20
CA ASP A 81 11.48 -27.94 -32.55
C ASP A 81 12.28 -29.16 -32.08
N SER A 82 12.30 -29.42 -30.78
CA SER A 82 13.17 -30.46 -30.22
C SER A 82 12.76 -30.89 -28.80
N LEU A 83 13.18 -32.10 -28.44
CA LEU A 83 13.32 -32.53 -27.04
C LEU A 83 14.78 -32.27 -26.64
N ARG A 84 15.01 -31.43 -25.63
CA ARG A 84 16.35 -31.10 -25.17
C ARG A 84 16.80 -31.97 -23.99
N ASN A 85 18.08 -31.90 -23.67
CA ASN A 85 18.69 -32.70 -22.59
C ASN A 85 18.19 -32.35 -21.18
N ASP A 86 17.46 -31.22 -21.04
CA ASP A 86 16.77 -30.82 -19.81
C ASP A 86 15.43 -31.54 -19.59
N GLY A 87 15.00 -32.36 -20.55
CA GLY A 87 13.77 -33.15 -20.49
C GLY A 87 12.51 -32.42 -20.95
N TYR A 88 12.63 -31.20 -21.50
CA TYR A 88 11.50 -30.44 -22.00
C TYR A 88 11.36 -30.51 -23.53
N TYR A 89 10.12 -30.45 -24.01
CA TYR A 89 9.74 -30.37 -25.42
C TYR A 89 9.58 -28.92 -25.83
N TYR A 90 10.35 -28.49 -26.79
CA TYR A 90 10.42 -27.11 -27.25
C TYR A 90 9.61 -26.92 -28.52
N PHE A 91 8.80 -25.84 -28.55
CA PHE A 91 8.03 -25.37 -29.70
C PHE A 91 8.46 -23.95 -30.01
N THR A 92 8.70 -23.65 -31.26
CA THR A 92 9.22 -22.35 -31.67
C THR A 92 8.35 -21.66 -32.69
N PHE A 93 8.32 -20.33 -32.66
CA PHE A 93 7.81 -19.48 -33.72
C PHE A 93 8.57 -18.17 -33.77
N ASN A 94 8.59 -17.55 -34.94
CA ASN A 94 9.14 -16.23 -35.12
C ASN A 94 8.01 -15.21 -35.27
N TYR A 95 8.05 -14.15 -34.48
CA TYR A 95 7.08 -13.08 -34.54
C TYR A 95 7.74 -11.80 -35.08
N PHE A 96 7.14 -11.20 -36.10
CA PHE A 96 7.61 -9.94 -36.66
C PHE A 96 6.99 -8.80 -35.85
N THR A 97 7.79 -8.11 -35.08
CA THR A 97 7.40 -6.84 -34.50
C THR A 97 7.53 -5.78 -35.58
N ASN A 98 6.44 -5.28 -36.14
CA ASN A 98 6.44 -4.13 -37.06
C ASN A 98 6.76 -2.84 -36.28
N VAL A 99 7.91 -2.80 -35.63
CA VAL A 99 8.36 -1.63 -34.86
C VAL A 99 9.25 -0.80 -35.77
N THR A 100 8.70 0.29 -36.29
CA THR A 100 9.50 1.39 -36.84
C THR A 100 10.27 2.06 -35.71
N GLU A 101 11.43 2.66 -36.02
CA GLU A 101 12.47 3.12 -35.08
C GLU A 101 12.03 3.98 -33.89
N ASN A 102 10.77 4.42 -33.80
CA ASN A 102 10.28 5.36 -32.79
C ASN A 102 9.00 4.96 -32.06
N THR A 103 8.51 3.74 -32.21
CA THR A 103 7.29 3.29 -31.49
C THR A 103 7.61 2.07 -30.64
N TYR A 104 7.57 2.24 -29.33
CA TYR A 104 7.60 1.15 -28.36
C TYR A 104 6.24 0.48 -28.35
N ASN A 105 6.14 -0.66 -28.99
CA ASN A 105 4.93 -1.46 -29.01
C ASN A 105 5.21 -2.80 -28.31
N PRO A 106 4.93 -2.94 -27.00
CA PRO A 106 5.19 -4.17 -26.26
C PRO A 106 4.29 -5.30 -26.75
N VAL A 107 4.85 -6.49 -26.88
CA VAL A 107 4.14 -7.71 -27.22
C VAL A 107 4.21 -8.67 -26.04
N LYS A 108 3.10 -9.37 -25.77
CA LYS A 108 2.98 -10.35 -24.71
C LYS A 108 2.44 -11.65 -25.30
N PHE A 109 2.96 -12.78 -24.84
CA PHE A 109 2.55 -14.10 -25.29
C PHE A 109 1.94 -14.87 -24.12
N ALA A 110 0.91 -15.65 -24.39
CA ALA A 110 0.27 -16.50 -23.38
C ALA A 110 -0.06 -17.89 -23.94
N TYR A 111 0.15 -18.91 -23.11
CA TYR A 111 -0.25 -20.28 -23.40
C TYR A 111 -0.54 -21.03 -22.10
N GLY A 112 -1.63 -21.77 -22.03
CA GLY A 112 -1.94 -22.68 -20.91
C GLY A 112 -1.95 -22.02 -19.53
N GLY A 113 -2.32 -20.73 -19.43
CA GLY A 113 -2.31 -19.98 -18.16
C GLY A 113 -0.95 -19.35 -17.80
N THR A 114 0.12 -19.73 -18.49
CA THR A 114 1.43 -19.08 -18.37
C THR A 114 1.50 -17.91 -19.34
N VAL A 115 2.01 -16.77 -18.88
CA VAL A 115 2.05 -15.52 -19.64
C VAL A 115 3.44 -14.95 -19.55
N THR A 116 4.02 -14.49 -20.68
CA THR A 116 5.29 -13.77 -20.65
C THR A 116 5.09 -12.38 -20.04
N ASP A 117 6.16 -11.81 -19.50
CA ASP A 117 6.22 -10.36 -19.32
C ASP A 117 6.11 -9.65 -20.68
N TRP A 118 5.78 -8.35 -20.65
CA TRP A 118 5.78 -7.54 -21.85
C TRP A 118 7.16 -7.53 -22.49
N ILE A 119 7.25 -7.92 -23.75
CA ILE A 119 8.50 -8.05 -24.50
C ILE A 119 8.72 -6.76 -25.27
N TYR A 120 9.76 -6.03 -24.89
CA TYR A 120 10.16 -4.79 -25.55
C TYR A 120 11.32 -5.07 -26.50
N LYS A 121 11.30 -4.46 -27.70
CA LYS A 121 12.45 -4.53 -28.61
C LYS A 121 13.64 -3.80 -27.96
N PRO A 122 14.79 -4.46 -27.71
CA PRO A 122 15.96 -3.72 -27.29
C PRO A 122 16.39 -2.74 -28.40
N PRO A 123 16.84 -1.53 -28.06
CA PRO A 123 17.36 -0.60 -29.05
C PRO A 123 18.50 -1.24 -29.83
N VAL A 124 18.52 -1.06 -31.16
CA VAL A 124 19.61 -1.50 -32.03
C VAL A 124 20.90 -0.84 -31.54
N ARG A 125 21.93 -1.63 -31.24
CA ARG A 125 23.23 -1.09 -30.86
C ARG A 125 23.73 -0.18 -32.00
N GLY A 126 23.79 1.12 -31.73
CA GLY A 126 24.53 2.07 -32.55
C GLY A 126 26.04 1.78 -32.55
N PRO A 127 26.83 2.49 -33.36
CA PRO A 127 28.28 2.28 -33.40
C PRO A 127 28.90 2.33 -32.00
N ILE A 128 29.91 1.49 -31.79
CA ILE A 128 30.63 1.29 -30.52
C ILE A 128 30.87 2.63 -29.81
N GLY A 129 30.23 2.85 -28.66
CA GLY A 129 30.40 4.04 -27.82
C GLY A 129 29.11 4.55 -27.14
N TRP A 130 27.94 4.07 -27.53
CA TRP A 130 26.67 4.48 -26.90
C TRP A 130 26.09 3.31 -26.08
N ILE A 131 26.05 3.48 -24.76
CA ILE A 131 25.35 2.58 -23.84
C ILE A 131 24.02 3.27 -23.54
N PRO A 132 22.93 2.87 -24.16
CA PRO A 132 21.62 3.36 -23.75
C PRO A 132 21.07 2.41 -22.69
N GLY A 133 20.58 2.90 -21.60
CA GLY A 133 19.79 2.09 -20.71
C GLY A 133 19.69 2.63 -19.34
N THR A 134 20.77 2.74 -18.63
CA THR A 134 20.80 3.25 -17.27
C THR A 134 21.70 4.48 -17.22
N THR A 135 21.16 5.61 -16.78
CA THR A 135 21.97 6.77 -16.38
C THR A 135 21.97 6.88 -14.88
N VAL A 136 23.15 7.04 -14.28
CA VAL A 136 23.29 7.29 -12.84
C VAL A 136 23.97 8.63 -12.66
N LYS A 137 23.22 9.59 -12.13
CA LYS A 137 23.70 10.95 -11.88
C LYS A 137 23.06 11.53 -10.63
N ASP A 138 23.87 12.06 -9.72
CA ASP A 138 23.42 12.79 -8.52
C ASP A 138 22.36 12.02 -7.70
N GLY A 139 22.55 10.68 -7.53
CA GLY A 139 21.59 9.81 -6.82
C GLY A 139 20.35 9.42 -7.62
N VAL A 140 20.23 9.85 -8.88
CA VAL A 140 19.13 9.47 -9.77
C VAL A 140 19.58 8.38 -10.73
N ILE A 141 18.86 7.27 -10.75
CA ILE A 141 18.98 6.19 -11.73
C ILE A 141 17.79 6.31 -12.68
N GLU A 142 18.04 6.46 -13.97
CA GLU A 142 17.00 6.52 -14.98
C GLU A 142 17.14 5.33 -15.93
N LEU A 143 16.13 4.47 -15.96
CA LEU A 143 16.03 3.34 -16.88
C LEU A 143 15.27 3.81 -18.13
N SER A 144 15.92 3.82 -19.29
CA SER A 144 15.24 4.12 -20.55
C SER A 144 14.48 2.92 -21.11
N TYR A 145 14.82 1.72 -20.66
CA TYR A 145 14.16 0.43 -20.95
C TYR A 145 14.56 -0.61 -19.91
N GLY A 146 13.82 -1.72 -19.90
CA GLY A 146 14.06 -2.79 -18.91
C GLY A 146 13.45 -2.45 -17.55
N ASN A 147 13.68 -3.33 -16.61
CA ASN A 147 13.08 -3.30 -15.29
C ASN A 147 14.06 -3.75 -14.19
N GLU A 148 15.37 -3.68 -14.44
CA GLU A 148 16.38 -4.12 -13.47
C GLU A 148 17.45 -3.05 -13.27
N VAL A 149 17.74 -2.75 -12.00
CA VAL A 149 18.88 -1.93 -11.58
C VAL A 149 20.02 -2.85 -11.19
N THR A 150 21.23 -2.59 -11.66
CA THR A 150 22.41 -3.37 -11.25
C THR A 150 22.88 -2.97 -9.86
N ALA A 151 23.54 -3.90 -9.14
CA ALA A 151 24.12 -3.60 -7.83
C ALA A 151 25.15 -2.45 -7.92
N ALA A 152 25.93 -2.40 -8.99
CA ALA A 152 26.92 -1.35 -9.20
C ALA A 152 26.27 0.04 -9.41
N ASP A 153 25.16 0.12 -10.17
CA ASP A 153 24.43 1.38 -10.38
C ASP A 153 23.79 1.89 -9.10
N LEU A 154 23.18 0.98 -8.31
CA LEU A 154 22.54 1.35 -7.06
C LEU A 154 23.57 1.77 -6.00
N GLN A 155 24.71 1.06 -5.89
CA GLN A 155 25.81 1.46 -5.01
C GLN A 155 26.39 2.82 -5.40
N LYS A 156 26.62 3.05 -6.70
CA LYS A 156 27.08 4.34 -7.21
C LYS A 156 26.11 5.48 -6.89
N ALA A 157 24.80 5.23 -6.96
CA ALA A 157 23.80 6.23 -6.57
C ALA A 157 23.87 6.53 -5.06
N PHE A 158 24.03 5.52 -4.21
CA PHE A 158 24.22 5.69 -2.77
C PHE A 158 25.52 6.39 -2.36
N GLU A 159 26.54 6.40 -3.20
CA GLU A 159 27.74 7.24 -2.98
C GLU A 159 27.42 8.74 -3.04
N SER A 160 26.36 9.13 -3.75
CA SER A 160 25.95 10.52 -3.94
C SER A 160 24.94 10.99 -2.89
N THR A 161 24.03 10.12 -2.45
CA THR A 161 22.95 10.43 -1.52
C THR A 161 22.40 9.17 -0.85
N ALA A 162 21.85 9.32 0.35
CA ALA A 162 21.07 8.25 1.00
C ALA A 162 19.66 8.10 0.39
N ASP A 163 19.14 9.13 -0.28
CA ASP A 163 17.80 9.16 -0.89
C ASP A 163 17.92 8.99 -2.40
N VAL A 164 17.95 7.74 -2.85
CA VAL A 164 18.10 7.39 -4.27
C VAL A 164 16.76 7.41 -4.97
N VAL A 165 16.72 7.95 -6.20
CA VAL A 165 15.53 7.94 -7.07
C VAL A 165 15.78 7.02 -8.26
N VAL A 166 14.83 6.11 -8.51
CA VAL A 166 14.85 5.19 -9.67
C VAL A 166 13.65 5.49 -10.56
N LYS A 167 13.90 6.08 -11.72
CA LYS A 167 12.86 6.34 -12.73
C LYS A 167 12.74 5.16 -13.67
N ILE A 168 11.54 4.64 -13.82
CA ILE A 168 11.25 3.44 -14.60
C ILE A 168 10.24 3.71 -15.72
N PRO A 169 10.38 3.09 -16.89
CA PRO A 169 9.44 3.25 -18.00
C PRO A 169 8.19 2.36 -17.87
N GLY A 170 8.26 1.30 -17.03
CA GLY A 170 7.22 0.30 -16.86
C GLY A 170 6.58 0.34 -15.47
N ASP A 171 5.92 -0.75 -15.12
CA ASP A 171 5.14 -0.86 -13.88
C ASP A 171 5.95 -1.34 -12.68
N TYR A 172 7.12 -1.93 -12.89
CA TYR A 172 7.92 -2.49 -11.81
C TYR A 172 9.43 -2.44 -12.09
N VAL A 173 10.21 -2.58 -11.03
CA VAL A 173 11.66 -2.69 -11.08
C VAL A 173 12.17 -3.71 -10.09
N TYR A 174 13.23 -4.41 -10.47
CA TYR A 174 14.02 -5.25 -9.59
C TYR A 174 15.21 -4.47 -9.03
N LEU A 175 15.29 -4.44 -7.70
CA LEU A 175 16.39 -3.86 -6.94
C LEU A 175 17.24 -4.99 -6.33
N PRO A 176 18.57 -5.02 -6.51
CA PRO A 176 19.42 -6.06 -5.95
C PRO A 176 19.51 -5.94 -4.43
N ALA A 177 19.10 -6.98 -3.69
CA ALA A 177 19.09 -6.98 -2.23
C ALA A 177 20.49 -6.76 -1.63
N SER A 178 21.56 -7.24 -2.27
CA SER A 178 22.93 -7.02 -1.83
C SER A 178 23.36 -5.55 -1.79
N ALA A 179 22.86 -4.73 -2.72
CA ALA A 179 23.13 -3.30 -2.72
C ALA A 179 22.26 -2.56 -1.69
N LEU A 180 20.99 -2.99 -1.52
CA LEU A 180 20.09 -2.45 -0.49
C LEU A 180 20.61 -2.76 0.92
N ALA A 181 21.07 -3.99 1.18
CA ALA A 181 21.62 -4.40 2.48
C ALA A 181 22.89 -3.63 2.87
N SER A 182 23.64 -3.11 1.88
CA SER A 182 24.85 -2.32 2.10
C SER A 182 24.61 -0.79 2.03
N ALA A 183 23.35 -0.36 1.94
CA ALA A 183 22.99 1.06 1.84
C ALA A 183 23.34 1.83 3.13
N PRO A 184 23.54 3.16 3.05
CA PRO A 184 23.74 4.01 4.22
C PRO A 184 22.58 3.90 5.23
N ALA A 185 22.87 4.14 6.50
CA ALA A 185 21.84 4.15 7.54
C ALA A 185 20.75 5.21 7.21
N GLY A 186 19.48 4.81 7.32
CA GLY A 186 18.33 5.65 6.99
C GLY A 186 18.08 5.83 5.50
N ALA A 187 18.77 5.08 4.64
CA ALA A 187 18.62 5.20 3.19
C ALA A 187 17.20 4.88 2.72
N THR A 188 16.79 5.55 1.63
CA THR A 188 15.54 5.30 0.91
C THR A 188 15.79 5.08 -0.59
N VAL A 189 14.91 4.30 -1.23
CA VAL A 189 14.85 4.19 -2.68
C VAL A 189 13.46 4.55 -3.15
N THR A 190 13.35 5.65 -3.89
CA THR A 190 12.08 6.10 -4.47
C THR A 190 11.99 5.64 -5.93
N VAL A 191 11.13 4.68 -6.20
CA VAL A 191 10.77 4.25 -7.56
C VAL A 191 9.69 5.17 -8.11
N VAL A 192 9.86 5.64 -9.35
CA VAL A 192 8.96 6.63 -9.97
C VAL A 192 8.58 6.19 -11.38
N ASN A 193 7.28 6.20 -11.69
CA ASN A 193 6.74 6.10 -13.04
C ASN A 193 5.60 7.11 -13.27
N GLU A 194 4.92 7.03 -14.41
CA GLU A 194 3.79 7.92 -14.74
C GLU A 194 2.56 7.77 -13.84
N LYS A 195 2.43 6.64 -13.12
CA LYS A 195 1.29 6.33 -12.25
C LYS A 195 1.50 6.83 -10.82
N GLY A 196 2.72 7.18 -10.47
CA GLY A 196 3.09 7.68 -9.16
C GLY A 196 4.50 7.30 -8.73
N SER A 197 4.75 7.31 -7.44
CA SER A 197 6.03 6.89 -6.86
C SER A 197 5.84 6.01 -5.63
N TYR A 198 6.88 5.24 -5.33
CA TYR A 198 6.96 4.43 -4.11
C TYR A 198 8.33 4.62 -3.47
N THR A 199 8.36 5.12 -2.25
CA THR A 199 9.58 5.27 -1.46
C THR A 199 9.72 4.10 -0.50
N LEU A 200 10.64 3.19 -0.81
CA LEU A 200 11.02 2.06 0.03
C LEU A 200 12.01 2.54 1.10
N PRO A 201 11.66 2.48 2.39
CA PRO A 201 12.65 2.64 3.46
C PRO A 201 13.52 1.39 3.49
N VAL A 202 14.78 1.52 3.07
CA VAL A 202 15.69 0.35 2.87
C VAL A 202 15.89 -0.44 4.15
N TYR A 203 15.91 0.26 5.30
CA TYR A 203 16.08 -0.33 6.63
C TYR A 203 14.84 -1.08 7.17
N ALA A 204 13.70 -0.99 6.48
CA ALA A 204 12.47 -1.70 6.89
C ALA A 204 12.49 -3.20 6.55
N LEU A 205 13.49 -3.65 5.78
CA LEU A 205 13.62 -5.04 5.34
C LEU A 205 14.84 -5.72 5.97
N ASP A 206 14.63 -6.92 6.46
CA ASP A 206 15.71 -7.83 6.88
C ASP A 206 16.08 -8.74 5.70
N TYR A 207 17.08 -8.32 4.92
CA TYR A 207 17.49 -9.01 3.70
C TYR A 207 18.09 -10.41 3.97
N GLU A 208 18.72 -10.61 5.11
CA GLU A 208 19.25 -11.91 5.50
C GLU A 208 18.09 -12.88 5.83
N ALA A 209 17.12 -12.44 6.63
CA ALA A 209 15.96 -13.25 6.95
C ALA A 209 15.14 -13.61 5.69
N LEU A 210 14.95 -12.65 4.76
CA LEU A 210 14.26 -12.88 3.48
C LEU A 210 15.02 -13.90 2.60
N ALA A 211 16.34 -13.80 2.53
CA ALA A 211 17.19 -14.72 1.78
C ALA A 211 17.15 -16.14 2.39
N ASP A 212 17.23 -16.23 3.72
CA ASP A 212 17.15 -17.51 4.45
C ASP A 212 15.79 -18.20 4.23
N GLU A 213 14.68 -17.46 4.29
CA GLU A 213 13.33 -17.98 4.05
C GLU A 213 13.17 -18.52 2.62
N LEU A 214 13.75 -17.84 1.63
CA LEU A 214 13.77 -18.29 0.25
C LEU A 214 14.84 -19.36 -0.03
N GLY A 215 15.79 -19.58 0.90
CA GLY A 215 16.87 -20.55 0.78
C GLY A 215 17.90 -20.18 -0.29
N VAL A 216 18.23 -18.88 -0.39
CA VAL A 216 19.20 -18.32 -1.32
C VAL A 216 20.21 -17.42 -0.58
N SER A 217 21.22 -16.93 -1.29
CA SER A 217 22.10 -15.88 -0.73
C SER A 217 21.47 -14.49 -0.96
N VAL A 218 21.82 -13.48 -0.14
CA VAL A 218 21.42 -12.09 -0.37
C VAL A 218 21.86 -11.56 -1.75
N ALA A 219 22.94 -12.11 -2.30
CA ALA A 219 23.43 -11.76 -3.64
C ALA A 219 22.49 -12.23 -4.77
N ASP A 220 21.75 -13.31 -4.54
CA ASP A 220 20.79 -13.88 -5.50
C ASP A 220 19.36 -13.37 -5.28
N LEU A 221 19.14 -12.60 -4.21
CA LEU A 221 17.85 -12.02 -3.86
C LEU A 221 17.62 -10.69 -4.57
N LYS A 222 16.42 -10.50 -5.11
CA LYS A 222 15.95 -9.24 -5.69
C LYS A 222 14.69 -8.76 -4.96
N ILE A 223 14.57 -7.46 -4.81
CA ILE A 223 13.34 -6.82 -4.31
C ILE A 223 12.63 -6.21 -5.51
N LYS A 224 11.47 -6.78 -5.85
CA LYS A 224 10.60 -6.26 -6.90
C LYS A 224 9.67 -5.22 -6.30
N VAL A 225 9.73 -3.99 -6.79
CA VAL A 225 8.81 -2.91 -6.44
C VAL A 225 7.88 -2.66 -7.63
N THR A 226 6.57 -2.73 -7.41
CA THR A 226 5.55 -2.55 -8.46
C THR A 226 4.70 -1.32 -8.17
N ILE A 227 4.44 -0.51 -9.20
CA ILE A 227 3.53 0.64 -9.22
C ILE A 227 2.68 0.50 -10.47
N GLU A 228 1.49 -0.04 -10.35
CA GLU A 228 0.61 -0.31 -11.48
C GLU A 228 -0.83 0.14 -11.21
N LEU A 229 -1.58 0.48 -12.24
CA LEU A 229 -3.02 0.68 -12.07
C LEU A 229 -3.66 -0.62 -11.60
N ALA A 230 -4.65 -0.52 -10.71
CA ALA A 230 -5.47 -1.68 -10.39
C ALA A 230 -6.05 -2.29 -11.68
N ASN A 231 -6.10 -3.63 -11.74
CA ASN A 231 -6.69 -4.29 -12.91
C ASN A 231 -8.15 -3.85 -13.10
N PRO A 232 -8.71 -3.97 -14.33
CA PRO A 232 -10.04 -3.43 -14.63
C PRO A 232 -11.16 -3.89 -13.69
N GLY A 233 -11.15 -5.16 -13.27
CA GLY A 233 -12.15 -5.69 -12.32
C GLY A 233 -12.03 -5.02 -10.95
N THR A 234 -10.82 -4.97 -10.41
CA THR A 234 -10.57 -4.30 -9.12
C THR A 234 -10.83 -2.78 -9.19
N ALA A 235 -10.54 -2.14 -10.32
CA ALA A 235 -10.86 -0.71 -10.50
C ALA A 235 -12.38 -0.46 -10.51
N GLU A 236 -13.18 -1.38 -11.08
CA GLU A 236 -14.64 -1.36 -11.03
C GLU A 236 -15.14 -1.56 -9.59
N ASP A 237 -14.60 -2.58 -8.87
CA ASP A 237 -14.95 -2.83 -7.46
C ASP A 237 -14.65 -1.60 -6.58
N VAL A 238 -13.50 -0.94 -6.77
CA VAL A 238 -13.14 0.30 -6.07
C VAL A 238 -14.15 1.41 -6.37
N ALA A 239 -14.54 1.59 -7.65
CA ALA A 239 -15.50 2.61 -8.04
C ALA A 239 -16.90 2.34 -7.45
N GLU A 240 -17.34 1.08 -7.42
CA GLU A 240 -18.59 0.67 -6.77
C GLU A 240 -18.56 0.92 -5.27
N ALA A 241 -17.45 0.58 -4.60
CA ALA A 241 -17.28 0.82 -3.17
C ALA A 241 -17.27 2.32 -2.83
N VAL A 242 -16.63 3.16 -3.65
CA VAL A 242 -16.66 4.63 -3.50
C VAL A 242 -18.08 5.16 -3.63
N ALA A 243 -18.82 4.71 -4.64
CA ALA A 243 -20.22 5.11 -4.83
C ALA A 243 -21.13 4.65 -3.69
N ALA A 244 -20.87 3.46 -3.12
CA ALA A 244 -21.65 2.91 -2.00
C ALA A 244 -21.56 3.75 -0.73
N ILE A 245 -20.44 4.44 -0.49
CA ILE A 245 -20.28 5.36 0.65
C ILE A 245 -20.63 6.82 0.31
N GLY A 246 -21.10 7.09 -0.92
CA GLY A 246 -21.48 8.44 -1.37
C GLY A 246 -20.29 9.37 -1.65
N ALA A 247 -19.10 8.83 -1.81
CA ALA A 247 -17.87 9.58 -2.09
C ALA A 247 -17.63 9.77 -3.59
N THR A 248 -16.61 10.57 -3.93
CA THR A 248 -16.12 10.76 -5.29
C THR A 248 -14.66 10.32 -5.37
N GLN A 249 -14.32 9.48 -6.35
CA GLN A 249 -12.94 9.07 -6.60
C GLN A 249 -12.19 10.15 -7.39
N VAL A 250 -11.14 10.73 -6.79
CA VAL A 250 -10.37 11.85 -7.35
C VAL A 250 -8.96 11.46 -7.83
N ALA A 251 -8.60 10.20 -7.73
CA ALA A 251 -7.36 9.64 -8.27
C ALA A 251 -7.61 8.23 -8.85
N ASN A 252 -6.65 7.68 -9.60
CA ASN A 252 -6.73 6.28 -10.01
C ASN A 252 -6.52 5.36 -8.80
N ALA A 253 -7.08 4.14 -8.88
CA ALA A 253 -6.69 3.06 -7.98
C ALA A 253 -5.33 2.50 -8.46
N VAL A 254 -4.34 2.55 -7.59
CA VAL A 254 -2.96 2.11 -7.87
C VAL A 254 -2.60 0.97 -6.92
N ASN A 255 -2.12 -0.12 -7.49
CA ASN A 255 -1.56 -1.24 -6.75
C ASN A 255 -0.08 -0.97 -6.49
N PHE A 256 0.30 -0.91 -5.22
CA PHE A 256 1.69 -0.87 -4.78
C PHE A 256 2.03 -2.20 -4.14
N SER A 257 3.00 -2.90 -4.68
CA SER A 257 3.46 -4.16 -4.11
C SER A 257 4.97 -4.25 -4.03
N VAL A 258 5.44 -4.95 -3.02
CA VAL A 258 6.86 -5.28 -2.84
C VAL A 258 6.98 -6.78 -2.63
N VAL A 259 7.87 -7.40 -3.38
CA VAL A 259 8.08 -8.85 -3.37
C VAL A 259 9.57 -9.14 -3.31
N ALA A 260 9.98 -9.96 -2.37
CA ALA A 260 11.31 -10.58 -2.38
C ALA A 260 11.27 -11.77 -3.35
N GLU A 261 12.17 -11.79 -4.34
CA GLU A 261 12.16 -12.75 -5.43
C GLU A 261 13.55 -13.38 -5.62
N ALA A 262 13.58 -14.68 -5.76
CA ALA A 262 14.74 -15.47 -6.13
C ALA A 262 14.30 -16.57 -7.12
N ILE A 263 15.25 -17.31 -7.73
CA ILE A 263 14.95 -18.28 -8.77
C ILE A 263 13.82 -19.24 -8.35
N GLY A 264 12.65 -19.08 -8.98
CA GLY A 264 11.46 -19.93 -8.78
C GLY A 264 10.75 -19.76 -7.44
N LYS A 265 11.07 -18.73 -6.65
CA LYS A 265 10.47 -18.47 -5.34
C LYS A 265 10.17 -17.00 -5.15
N THR A 266 9.07 -16.71 -4.47
CA THR A 266 8.64 -15.35 -4.14
C THR A 266 8.13 -15.28 -2.70
N LEU A 267 8.34 -14.16 -2.03
CA LEU A 267 7.78 -13.82 -0.74
C LEU A 267 7.19 -12.40 -0.81
N VAL A 268 5.90 -12.29 -0.59
CA VAL A 268 5.21 -10.98 -0.60
C VAL A 268 5.54 -10.23 0.70
N ILE A 269 5.91 -8.97 0.55
CA ILE A 269 6.17 -8.06 1.67
C ILE A 269 4.98 -7.09 1.72
N ASP A 270 3.98 -7.42 2.51
CA ASP A 270 2.73 -6.68 2.61
C ASP A 270 2.68 -5.74 3.82
N ASN A 271 3.62 -5.87 4.79
CA ASN A 271 3.66 -5.07 6.02
C ASN A 271 5.10 -4.80 6.47
N TYR A 272 5.36 -3.56 6.89
CA TYR A 272 6.65 -3.09 7.42
C TYR A 272 6.64 -2.85 8.94
N GLY A 273 5.66 -3.40 9.66
CA GLY A 273 5.54 -3.21 11.11
C GLY A 273 5.21 -1.77 11.48
N ASP A 274 6.16 -1.09 12.09
CA ASP A 274 6.04 0.30 12.55
C ASP A 274 6.65 1.33 11.58
N VAL A 275 7.16 0.88 10.42
CA VAL A 275 7.80 1.77 9.44
C VAL A 275 6.81 2.19 8.34
N TYR A 276 6.61 3.49 8.18
CA TYR A 276 5.81 4.02 7.09
C TYR A 276 6.62 4.12 5.78
N ALA A 277 6.13 3.46 4.73
CA ALA A 277 6.55 3.72 3.37
C ALA A 277 5.70 4.86 2.77
N SER A 278 6.32 5.73 1.98
CA SER A 278 5.63 6.83 1.30
C SER A 278 5.32 6.46 -0.14
N ARG A 279 4.20 6.93 -0.68
CA ARG A 279 3.81 6.75 -2.07
C ARG A 279 3.05 7.95 -2.58
N THR A 280 3.16 8.23 -3.88
CA THR A 280 2.42 9.33 -4.49
C THR A 280 1.46 8.82 -5.55
N ILE A 281 0.31 9.48 -5.67
CA ILE A 281 -0.69 9.23 -6.71
C ILE A 281 -1.10 10.58 -7.31
N PRO A 282 -1.03 10.77 -8.65
CA PRO A 282 -1.53 11.97 -9.31
C PRO A 282 -3.05 12.11 -9.14
N LEU A 283 -3.50 13.32 -8.84
CA LEU A 283 -4.93 13.67 -8.77
C LEU A 283 -5.49 13.91 -10.17
N LYS A 284 -6.78 13.63 -10.36
CA LYS A 284 -7.51 13.83 -11.61
C LYS A 284 -8.13 15.23 -11.72
N SER A 285 -8.27 15.91 -10.59
CA SER A 285 -8.94 17.22 -10.49
C SER A 285 -8.45 17.98 -9.27
N ASP A 286 -8.77 19.27 -9.20
CA ASP A 286 -8.62 20.05 -7.98
C ASP A 286 -9.50 19.47 -6.87
N ILE A 287 -9.02 19.56 -5.64
CA ILE A 287 -9.67 18.98 -4.46
C ILE A 287 -9.74 20.00 -3.31
N ASP A 288 -10.66 19.75 -2.39
CA ASP A 288 -10.67 20.38 -1.06
C ASP A 288 -9.95 19.43 -0.07
N PRO A 289 -8.81 19.81 0.50
CA PRO A 289 -8.08 18.95 1.43
C PRO A 289 -8.89 18.53 2.67
N ASP A 290 -9.81 19.35 3.15
CA ASP A 290 -10.66 19.03 4.29
C ASP A 290 -11.70 17.94 3.99
N GLN A 291 -12.08 17.80 2.72
CA GLN A 291 -13.01 16.78 2.23
C GLN A 291 -12.31 15.56 1.63
N THR A 292 -11.00 15.63 1.38
CA THR A 292 -10.27 14.61 0.61
C THR A 292 -9.34 13.79 1.49
N THR A 293 -9.23 12.50 1.19
CA THR A 293 -8.36 11.57 1.93
C THR A 293 -7.78 10.47 1.05
N GLY A 294 -6.59 10.01 1.41
CA GLY A 294 -6.07 8.74 0.92
C GLY A 294 -6.83 7.58 1.56
N VAL A 295 -7.05 6.53 0.78
CA VAL A 295 -7.66 5.30 1.28
C VAL A 295 -6.96 4.07 0.73
N LEU A 296 -6.90 3.04 1.56
CA LEU A 296 -6.56 1.68 1.17
C LEU A 296 -7.86 0.91 0.92
N TYR A 297 -7.96 0.25 -0.21
CA TYR A 297 -9.06 -0.65 -0.54
C TYR A 297 -8.68 -2.09 -0.13
N ASP A 298 -9.56 -2.74 0.62
CA ASP A 298 -9.43 -4.15 0.98
C ASP A 298 -10.30 -5.00 0.05
N PRO A 299 -9.72 -5.75 -0.92
CA PRO A 299 -10.50 -6.55 -1.86
C PRO A 299 -11.29 -7.69 -1.20
N SER A 300 -10.90 -8.12 0.01
CA SER A 300 -11.58 -9.22 0.71
C SER A 300 -12.89 -8.81 1.35
N THR A 301 -13.00 -7.55 1.77
CA THR A 301 -14.17 -6.98 2.45
C THR A 301 -14.93 -5.97 1.60
N GLY A 302 -14.28 -5.38 0.58
CA GLY A 302 -14.80 -4.27 -0.21
C GLY A 302 -14.81 -2.94 0.55
N GLU A 303 -14.09 -2.85 1.69
CA GLU A 303 -14.09 -1.68 2.56
C GLU A 303 -12.86 -0.79 2.35
N PHE A 304 -13.03 0.49 2.67
CA PHE A 304 -11.92 1.45 2.72
C PHE A 304 -11.41 1.65 4.13
N ARG A 305 -10.10 1.82 4.23
CA ARG A 305 -9.43 2.30 5.45
C ARG A 305 -8.72 3.63 5.16
N PHE A 306 -8.80 4.55 6.11
CA PHE A 306 -8.04 5.81 6.07
C PHE A 306 -6.56 5.53 5.85
N VAL A 307 -5.93 6.38 5.03
CA VAL A 307 -4.48 6.43 4.87
C VAL A 307 -4.04 7.89 5.01
N PRO A 308 -3.06 8.19 5.89
CA PRO A 308 -2.43 9.50 5.97
C PRO A 308 -2.08 10.04 4.58
N ALA A 309 -2.57 11.22 4.26
CA ALA A 309 -2.38 11.85 2.96
C ALA A 309 -2.27 13.37 3.09
N VAL A 310 -1.27 13.94 2.42
CA VAL A 310 -1.12 15.38 2.18
C VAL A 310 -1.16 15.67 0.70
N PHE A 311 -1.62 16.86 0.31
CA PHE A 311 -1.90 17.19 -1.08
C PHE A 311 -1.13 18.44 -1.50
N GLU A 312 -0.29 18.30 -2.53
CA GLU A 312 0.52 19.38 -3.06
C GLU A 312 0.67 19.22 -4.58
N ASP A 313 0.55 20.31 -5.32
CA ASP A 313 0.80 20.38 -6.77
C ASP A 313 0.07 19.31 -7.61
N GLY A 314 -1.18 18.98 -7.26
CA GLY A 314 -1.97 17.98 -7.97
C GLY A 314 -1.55 16.54 -7.69
N VAL A 315 -0.81 16.30 -6.62
CA VAL A 315 -0.34 14.98 -6.19
C VAL A 315 -0.78 14.72 -4.75
N ALA A 316 -1.25 13.50 -4.49
CA ALA A 316 -1.44 12.99 -3.14
C ALA A 316 -0.20 12.22 -2.69
N THR A 317 0.40 12.59 -1.56
CA THR A 317 1.45 11.83 -0.88
C THR A 317 0.84 11.06 0.27
N LEU A 318 0.86 9.74 0.18
CA LEU A 318 0.27 8.83 1.15
C LEU A 318 1.37 8.13 1.96
N LYS A 319 1.09 7.88 3.26
CA LYS A 319 1.98 7.10 4.14
C LYS A 319 1.23 5.88 4.68
N SER A 320 1.81 4.69 4.56
CA SER A 320 1.24 3.46 5.13
C SER A 320 2.34 2.46 5.48
N THR A 321 2.08 1.65 6.49
CA THR A 321 2.95 0.53 6.88
C THR A 321 2.70 -0.72 6.05
N THR A 322 1.66 -0.73 5.18
CA THR A 322 1.28 -1.88 4.37
C THR A 322 1.37 -1.60 2.88
N ASN A 323 1.45 -2.65 2.06
CA ASN A 323 1.36 -2.60 0.61
C ASN A 323 0.01 -3.17 0.16
N SER A 324 -0.68 -2.48 -0.74
CA SER A 324 -2.03 -2.84 -1.21
C SER A 324 -2.45 -1.93 -2.36
N ILE A 325 -3.77 -1.86 -2.60
CA ILE A 325 -4.43 -0.97 -3.56
C ILE A 325 -4.82 0.31 -2.84
N TYR A 326 -4.37 1.45 -3.37
CA TYR A 326 -4.63 2.78 -2.83
C TYR A 326 -5.31 3.67 -3.86
N THR A 327 -6.15 4.55 -3.37
CA THR A 327 -6.72 5.64 -4.16
C THR A 327 -6.95 6.87 -3.29
N VAL A 328 -7.51 7.93 -3.89
CA VAL A 328 -7.91 9.15 -3.18
C VAL A 328 -9.38 9.39 -3.43
N ILE A 329 -10.11 9.67 -2.37
CA ILE A 329 -11.54 9.95 -2.41
C ILE A 329 -11.87 11.29 -1.74
N SER A 330 -12.93 11.95 -2.21
CA SER A 330 -13.51 13.14 -1.59
C SER A 330 -14.88 12.80 -1.04
N ASN A 331 -15.14 13.19 0.21
CA ASN A 331 -16.38 12.96 0.95
C ASN A 331 -17.02 14.30 1.35
N ASP A 332 -18.32 14.28 1.60
CA ASP A 332 -19.08 15.39 2.19
C ASP A 332 -20.00 14.85 3.30
N ILE A 333 -19.37 14.45 4.40
CA ILE A 333 -20.05 13.81 5.55
C ILE A 333 -20.35 14.87 6.60
N SER A 334 -21.62 14.99 6.96
CA SER A 334 -22.09 15.87 8.05
C SER A 334 -23.03 15.09 9.00
N PHE A 335 -23.24 15.62 10.20
CA PHE A 335 -24.13 15.03 11.19
C PHE A 335 -25.15 16.05 11.68
N SER A 336 -26.40 15.62 11.86
CA SER A 336 -27.50 16.52 12.24
C SER A 336 -27.35 17.15 13.62
N ASP A 337 -26.59 16.53 14.53
CA ASP A 337 -26.45 16.96 15.92
C ASP A 337 -25.16 17.75 16.21
N ILE A 338 -24.41 18.11 15.18
CA ILE A 338 -23.23 19.00 15.31
C ILE A 338 -23.47 20.43 14.79
N VAL A 339 -24.63 20.69 14.23
CA VAL A 339 -24.97 22.02 13.69
C VAL A 339 -24.87 23.08 14.79
N GLY A 340 -23.95 24.05 14.63
CA GLY A 340 -23.66 25.08 15.62
C GLY A 340 -22.84 24.61 16.83
N HIS A 341 -22.39 23.36 16.85
CA HIS A 341 -21.48 22.86 17.86
C HIS A 341 -20.04 23.35 17.56
N TRP A 342 -19.29 23.72 18.60
CA TRP A 342 -17.92 24.24 18.45
C TRP A 342 -16.96 23.29 17.71
N GLY A 343 -17.15 22.00 17.83
CA GLY A 343 -16.30 20.96 17.23
C GLY A 343 -16.83 20.44 15.89
N ALA A 344 -17.82 21.12 15.25
CA ALA A 344 -18.36 20.68 13.97
C ALA A 344 -17.31 20.59 12.87
N PRO A 345 -16.43 21.61 12.66
CA PRO A 345 -15.40 21.52 11.63
C PRO A 345 -14.44 20.35 11.82
N GLU A 346 -13.98 20.13 13.05
CA GLU A 346 -13.04 19.05 13.37
C GLU A 346 -13.69 17.67 13.19
N ILE A 347 -14.96 17.54 13.52
CA ILE A 347 -15.72 16.29 13.37
C ILE A 347 -15.95 16.00 11.89
N GLU A 348 -16.39 16.98 11.09
CA GLU A 348 -16.65 16.82 9.66
C GLU A 348 -15.35 16.48 8.91
N LYS A 349 -14.25 17.21 9.17
CA LYS A 349 -12.94 16.93 8.57
C LYS A 349 -12.48 15.50 8.86
N LEU A 350 -12.57 15.02 10.09
CA LEU A 350 -12.20 13.65 10.44
C LEU A 350 -13.17 12.58 9.92
N ALA A 351 -14.46 12.90 9.79
CA ALA A 351 -15.45 12.00 9.20
C ALA A 351 -15.19 11.85 7.69
N ASN A 352 -14.93 12.94 6.98
CA ASN A 352 -14.54 12.93 5.57
C ASN A 352 -13.28 12.09 5.32
N LYS A 353 -12.36 12.07 6.30
CA LYS A 353 -11.16 11.24 6.28
C LYS A 353 -11.37 9.79 6.81
N LEU A 354 -12.60 9.37 7.10
CA LEU A 354 -12.96 8.06 7.64
C LEU A 354 -12.31 7.70 8.99
N VAL A 355 -11.74 8.67 9.70
CA VAL A 355 -11.09 8.48 11.01
C VAL A 355 -12.13 8.35 12.12
N VAL A 356 -13.19 9.15 12.07
CA VAL A 356 -14.31 9.06 12.99
C VAL A 356 -15.60 8.66 12.28
N GLN A 357 -16.51 8.03 13.03
CA GLN A 357 -17.79 7.55 12.54
C GLN A 357 -18.94 8.06 13.42
N GLY A 358 -20.11 8.22 12.82
CA GLY A 358 -21.33 8.50 13.54
C GLY A 358 -21.79 7.33 14.41
N VAL A 359 -22.75 7.58 15.29
CA VAL A 359 -23.36 6.58 16.18
C VAL A 359 -24.68 6.02 15.60
N GLY A 360 -24.94 6.25 14.34
CA GLY A 360 -26.19 5.91 13.64
C GLY A 360 -27.17 7.07 13.56
N SER A 361 -28.20 6.93 12.71
CA SER A 361 -29.26 7.93 12.48
C SER A 361 -28.73 9.34 12.17
N ASN A 362 -27.67 9.44 11.38
CA ASN A 362 -26.99 10.68 11.02
C ASN A 362 -26.58 11.55 12.22
N ARG A 363 -26.10 10.91 13.31
CA ARG A 363 -25.67 11.59 14.55
C ARG A 363 -24.26 11.21 14.93
N PHE A 364 -23.51 12.18 15.49
CA PHE A 364 -22.18 12.00 16.06
C PHE A 364 -22.17 11.85 17.58
N SER A 365 -23.12 12.45 18.27
CA SER A 365 -23.21 12.58 19.73
C SER A 365 -21.99 13.32 20.33
N PRO A 366 -21.75 14.60 19.95
CA PRO A 366 -20.52 15.32 20.25
C PRO A 366 -20.24 15.50 21.75
N ASP A 367 -21.29 15.72 22.56
CA ASP A 367 -21.17 15.96 24.00
C ASP A 367 -21.16 14.67 24.86
N ARG A 368 -21.42 13.51 24.24
CA ARG A 368 -21.35 12.23 24.95
C ARG A 368 -19.92 11.92 25.35
N ALA A 369 -19.70 11.48 26.59
CA ALA A 369 -18.40 10.98 27.03
C ALA A 369 -17.97 9.80 26.15
N VAL A 370 -16.73 9.82 25.68
CA VAL A 370 -16.12 8.73 24.91
C VAL A 370 -15.56 7.66 25.85
N ASN A 371 -15.72 6.37 25.50
CA ASN A 371 -15.07 5.31 26.25
C ASN A 371 -13.68 4.96 25.69
N ARG A 372 -12.92 4.16 26.45
CA ARG A 372 -11.53 3.81 26.10
C ARG A 372 -11.46 3.03 24.78
N ALA A 373 -12.36 2.09 24.53
CA ALA A 373 -12.40 1.33 23.28
C ALA A 373 -12.70 2.22 22.07
N GLU A 374 -13.68 3.13 22.19
CA GLU A 374 -14.02 4.08 21.12
C GLU A 374 -12.84 5.00 20.78
N PHE A 375 -12.15 5.53 21.81
CA PHE A 375 -10.99 6.39 21.58
C PHE A 375 -9.82 5.59 20.95
N THR A 376 -9.57 4.37 21.43
CA THR A 376 -8.54 3.49 20.83
C THR A 376 -8.84 3.22 19.36
N ALA A 377 -10.13 3.01 19.01
CA ALA A 377 -10.51 2.82 17.61
C ALA A 377 -10.24 4.07 16.74
N MET A 378 -10.52 5.26 17.26
CA MET A 378 -10.17 6.51 16.55
C MET A 378 -8.66 6.61 16.35
N LEU A 379 -7.87 6.27 17.38
CA LEU A 379 -6.40 6.34 17.35
C LEU A 379 -5.80 5.34 16.35
N VAL A 380 -6.20 4.07 16.39
CA VAL A 380 -5.69 3.03 15.47
C VAL A 380 -6.04 3.36 14.02
N ARG A 381 -7.26 3.86 13.77
CA ARG A 381 -7.66 4.33 12.43
C ARG A 381 -6.83 5.52 11.98
N SER A 382 -6.57 6.49 12.87
CA SER A 382 -5.77 7.68 12.53
C SER A 382 -4.32 7.36 12.15
N LEU A 383 -3.80 6.22 12.59
CA LEU A 383 -2.49 5.70 12.23
C LEU A 383 -2.52 4.76 11.01
N ALA A 384 -3.69 4.48 10.44
CA ALA A 384 -3.87 3.54 9.33
C ALA A 384 -3.32 2.13 9.61
N LEU A 385 -3.32 1.69 10.87
CA LEU A 385 -2.75 0.40 11.27
C LEU A 385 -3.66 -0.76 10.86
N PRO A 386 -3.09 -1.87 10.34
CA PRO A 386 -3.85 -3.09 10.12
C PRO A 386 -4.25 -3.74 11.45
N ILE A 387 -5.36 -4.46 11.45
CA ILE A 387 -5.71 -5.32 12.59
C ILE A 387 -4.89 -6.60 12.50
N VAL A 388 -4.03 -6.83 13.50
CA VAL A 388 -3.05 -7.94 13.48
C VAL A 388 -3.54 -9.17 14.27
N SER A 389 -4.35 -8.95 15.31
CA SER A 389 -4.88 -10.02 16.19
C SER A 389 -6.15 -9.54 16.89
N THR A 390 -6.92 -10.45 17.48
CA THR A 390 -8.01 -10.13 18.42
C THR A 390 -7.62 -10.44 19.86
N ASP A 391 -6.54 -11.17 20.08
CA ASP A 391 -5.96 -11.42 21.41
C ASP A 391 -5.11 -10.22 21.86
N SER A 392 -5.64 -9.47 22.81
CA SER A 392 -4.97 -8.29 23.36
C SER A 392 -4.16 -8.57 24.64
N GLY A 393 -4.26 -9.78 25.20
CA GLY A 393 -3.69 -10.15 26.49
C GLY A 393 -4.39 -9.52 27.71
N PHE A 394 -5.48 -8.74 27.54
CA PHE A 394 -6.24 -8.14 28.66
C PHE A 394 -7.40 -9.01 29.05
N SER A 395 -7.52 -9.29 30.36
CA SER A 395 -8.49 -10.26 30.91
C SER A 395 -9.97 -9.87 30.75
N ASP A 396 -10.27 -8.60 30.47
CA ASP A 396 -11.61 -8.04 30.32
C ASP A 396 -11.96 -7.65 28.87
N VAL A 397 -11.17 -8.08 27.90
CA VAL A 397 -11.43 -7.88 26.48
C VAL A 397 -11.89 -9.21 25.88
N ASP A 398 -13.17 -9.29 25.50
CA ASP A 398 -13.73 -10.44 24.78
C ASP A 398 -13.22 -10.40 23.33
N GLU A 399 -12.57 -11.47 22.85
CA GLU A 399 -12.02 -11.60 21.50
C GLU A 399 -13.08 -11.46 20.39
N ASN A 400 -14.35 -11.68 20.70
CA ASN A 400 -15.47 -11.50 19.76
C ASN A 400 -16.08 -10.08 19.81
N ALA A 401 -15.62 -9.21 20.71
CA ALA A 401 -16.09 -7.84 20.76
C ALA A 401 -15.56 -7.03 19.56
N TRP A 402 -16.36 -6.09 19.07
CA TRP A 402 -15.98 -5.22 17.95
C TRP A 402 -14.65 -4.48 18.13
N TYR A 403 -14.27 -4.25 19.39
CA TYR A 403 -13.04 -3.52 19.75
C TYR A 403 -11.83 -4.43 20.00
N ALA A 404 -12.00 -5.76 19.98
CA ALA A 404 -10.92 -6.69 20.33
C ALA A 404 -9.67 -6.49 19.47
N GLY A 405 -9.82 -6.54 18.14
CA GLY A 405 -8.71 -6.33 17.21
C GLY A 405 -8.08 -4.96 17.34
N VAL A 406 -8.90 -3.92 17.56
CA VAL A 406 -8.40 -2.56 17.75
C VAL A 406 -7.53 -2.44 19.00
N ILE A 407 -7.97 -3.03 20.12
CA ILE A 407 -7.24 -2.99 21.39
C ILE A 407 -5.96 -3.84 21.29
N ALA A 408 -6.04 -5.01 20.65
CA ALA A 408 -4.88 -5.87 20.42
C ALA A 408 -3.81 -5.13 19.58
N THR A 409 -4.20 -4.55 18.46
CA THR A 409 -3.30 -3.74 17.62
C THR A 409 -2.69 -2.58 18.41
N ALA A 410 -3.51 -1.82 19.15
CA ALA A 410 -3.00 -0.70 19.94
C ALA A 410 -2.04 -1.12 21.06
N ALA A 411 -2.23 -2.30 21.65
CA ALA A 411 -1.35 -2.87 22.67
C ALA A 411 -0.03 -3.36 22.06
N GLU A 412 -0.09 -4.05 20.92
CA GLU A 412 1.09 -4.56 20.20
C GLU A 412 2.04 -3.44 19.78
N TYR A 413 1.48 -2.35 19.25
CA TYR A 413 2.27 -1.17 18.87
C TYR A 413 2.56 -0.20 20.05
N GLY A 414 2.26 -0.59 21.28
CA GLY A 414 2.58 0.21 22.48
C GLY A 414 1.81 1.52 22.62
N LEU A 415 0.73 1.72 21.85
CA LEU A 415 -0.12 2.93 21.90
C LEU A 415 -0.93 2.99 23.19
N VAL A 416 -1.32 1.83 23.72
CA VAL A 416 -2.09 1.72 24.96
C VAL A 416 -1.43 0.78 25.95
N ASN A 417 -1.60 1.09 27.23
CA ASN A 417 -1.27 0.21 28.32
C ASN A 417 -2.56 -0.15 29.08
N GLY A 418 -2.64 -1.38 29.55
CA GLY A 418 -3.68 -1.78 30.51
C GLY A 418 -3.44 -1.19 31.90
N TYR A 419 -4.33 -1.52 32.81
CA TYR A 419 -4.19 -1.24 34.24
C TYR A 419 -3.30 -2.30 34.90
N THR A 420 -2.79 -1.99 36.10
CA THR A 420 -1.90 -2.88 36.85
C THR A 420 -2.55 -4.22 37.27
N ASP A 421 -3.88 -4.33 37.18
CA ASP A 421 -4.65 -5.54 37.43
C ASP A 421 -4.84 -6.43 36.19
N GLY A 422 -4.18 -6.10 35.07
CA GLY A 422 -4.28 -6.85 33.81
C GLY A 422 -5.53 -6.58 33.00
N THR A 423 -6.31 -5.53 33.34
CA THR A 423 -7.51 -5.13 32.60
C THR A 423 -7.25 -3.95 31.67
N PHE A 424 -8.04 -3.81 30.58
CA PHE A 424 -8.09 -2.64 29.72
C PHE A 424 -9.21 -1.67 30.07
N ARG A 425 -10.33 -2.17 30.52
CA ARG A 425 -11.58 -1.46 30.84
C ARG A 425 -12.17 -0.77 29.61
N PRO A 426 -12.54 -1.50 28.55
CA PRO A 426 -12.96 -0.95 27.27
C PRO A 426 -14.16 0.01 27.36
N GLN A 427 -15.13 -0.28 28.22
CA GLN A 427 -16.35 0.50 28.39
C GLN A 427 -16.22 1.67 29.37
N LYS A 428 -15.11 1.77 30.10
CA LYS A 428 -14.85 2.90 31.00
C LYS A 428 -14.67 4.18 30.18
N THR A 429 -15.31 5.29 30.62
CA THR A 429 -15.04 6.61 30.04
C THR A 429 -13.57 6.99 30.22
N ILE A 430 -12.98 7.57 29.19
CA ILE A 430 -11.56 7.97 29.19
C ILE A 430 -11.39 9.40 29.64
N THR A 431 -10.36 9.67 30.45
CA THR A 431 -10.02 11.02 30.89
C THR A 431 -9.16 11.75 29.87
N ARG A 432 -9.14 13.07 29.96
CA ARG A 432 -8.28 13.92 29.11
C ARG A 432 -6.78 13.65 29.33
N GLU A 433 -6.39 13.28 30.58
CA GLU A 433 -5.03 12.83 30.92
C GLU A 433 -4.67 11.52 30.19
N GLU A 434 -5.59 10.53 30.21
CA GLU A 434 -5.39 9.26 29.49
C GLU A 434 -5.28 9.46 27.98
N ILE A 435 -6.10 10.35 27.39
CA ILE A 435 -6.01 10.70 25.95
C ILE A 435 -4.66 11.35 25.64
N ALA A 436 -4.20 12.33 26.45
CA ALA A 436 -2.92 12.99 26.23
C ALA A 436 -1.76 11.98 26.16
N ALA A 437 -1.74 10.99 27.03
CA ALA A 437 -0.72 9.95 27.00
C ALA A 437 -0.79 9.08 25.72
N MET A 438 -2.00 8.74 25.29
CA MET A 438 -2.19 7.91 24.08
C MET A 438 -1.78 8.68 22.80
N VAL A 439 -2.14 9.95 22.66
CA VAL A 439 -1.76 10.73 21.46
C VAL A 439 -0.26 11.03 21.40
N VAL A 440 0.41 11.19 22.55
CA VAL A 440 1.89 11.38 22.59
C VAL A 440 2.61 10.08 22.15
N ARG A 441 2.11 8.90 22.57
CA ARG A 441 2.65 7.64 22.09
C ARG A 441 2.38 7.43 20.59
N ALA A 442 1.20 7.82 20.13
CA ALA A 442 0.88 7.79 18.70
C ALA A 442 1.78 8.73 17.88
N ALA A 443 2.12 9.93 18.41
CA ALA A 443 3.07 10.82 17.76
C ALA A 443 4.47 10.19 17.69
N ALA A 444 4.93 9.56 18.76
CA ALA A 444 6.21 8.84 18.77
C ALA A 444 6.22 7.67 17.78
N PHE A 445 5.13 6.92 17.67
CA PHE A 445 4.95 5.86 16.67
C PHE A 445 5.02 6.42 15.23
N ALA A 446 4.41 7.58 14.99
CA ALA A 446 4.47 8.26 13.69
C ALA A 446 5.85 8.90 13.38
N GLY A 447 6.85 8.74 14.26
CA GLY A 447 8.19 9.27 14.11
C GLY A 447 8.46 10.60 14.84
N GLU A 448 7.42 11.20 15.46
CA GLU A 448 7.50 12.52 16.11
C GLU A 448 7.67 12.40 17.64
N ASN A 449 8.91 12.35 18.10
CA ASN A 449 9.24 12.29 19.53
C ASN A 449 9.16 13.68 20.19
N ILE A 450 8.11 13.93 20.96
CA ILE A 450 7.88 15.20 21.64
C ILE A 450 8.61 15.23 22.98
N SER A 451 9.86 15.67 22.97
CA SER A 451 10.65 15.78 24.19
C SER A 451 10.31 17.06 24.96
N VAL A 452 10.23 16.97 26.30
CA VAL A 452 9.98 18.08 27.21
C VAL A 452 10.93 17.98 28.41
N THR A 453 11.72 19.03 28.65
CA THR A 453 12.57 19.12 29.85
C THR A 453 11.73 19.40 31.11
N SER A 454 12.26 19.09 32.30
CA SER A 454 11.55 19.36 33.56
C SER A 454 11.19 20.83 33.74
N SER A 455 12.04 21.76 33.28
CA SER A 455 11.79 23.20 33.35
C SER A 455 10.68 23.62 32.35
N GLU A 456 10.65 23.06 31.15
CA GLU A 456 9.57 23.30 30.18
C GLU A 456 8.25 22.75 30.70
N GLN A 457 8.25 21.53 31.25
CA GLN A 457 7.06 20.94 31.88
C GLN A 457 6.47 21.88 32.94
N GLN A 458 7.26 22.32 33.87
CA GLN A 458 6.83 23.26 34.90
C GLN A 458 6.25 24.55 34.31
N ARG A 459 6.91 25.13 33.33
CA ARG A 459 6.46 26.38 32.67
C ARG A 459 5.13 26.16 31.91
N LEU A 460 4.99 25.07 31.16
CA LEU A 460 3.78 24.75 30.39
C LEU A 460 2.58 24.50 31.30
N LEU A 461 2.77 23.79 32.40
CA LEU A 461 1.70 23.46 33.33
C LEU A 461 1.34 24.62 34.29
N ALA A 462 2.28 25.54 34.58
CA ALA A 462 2.05 26.71 35.46
C ALA A 462 0.93 27.65 34.95
N GLY A 463 0.61 27.62 33.66
CA GLY A 463 -0.51 28.38 33.07
C GLY A 463 -1.90 27.88 33.46
N TYR A 464 -1.99 26.68 34.06
CA TYR A 464 -3.27 26.05 34.40
C TYR A 464 -3.46 25.94 35.91
N GLN A 465 -4.56 26.53 36.40
CA GLN A 465 -4.88 26.56 37.83
C GLN A 465 -5.17 25.17 38.44
N ASP A 466 -5.56 24.24 37.59
CA ASP A 466 -5.92 22.85 37.94
C ASP A 466 -4.85 21.83 37.54
N ALA A 467 -3.64 22.24 37.23
CA ALA A 467 -2.50 21.36 36.96
C ALA A 467 -2.22 20.37 38.10
N GLY A 468 -2.51 20.76 39.36
CA GLY A 468 -2.39 19.87 40.51
C GLY A 468 -3.36 18.70 40.54
N LYS A 469 -4.32 18.64 39.62
CA LYS A 469 -5.23 17.47 39.43
C LYS A 469 -4.67 16.39 38.50
N ILE A 470 -3.54 16.66 37.83
CA ILE A 470 -2.82 15.65 37.05
C ILE A 470 -2.33 14.57 38.02
N LYS A 471 -2.64 13.32 37.75
CA LYS A 471 -2.31 12.20 38.65
C LYS A 471 -0.97 11.57 38.35
N TRP A 472 -0.65 11.36 37.07
CA TRP A 472 0.54 10.65 36.62
C TRP A 472 1.12 11.19 35.31
N GLY A 473 0.30 11.71 34.39
CA GLY A 473 0.64 12.10 33.03
C GLY A 473 1.23 13.51 32.87
N HIS A 474 2.00 14.01 33.85
CA HIS A 474 2.56 15.38 33.79
C HIS A 474 3.45 15.59 32.55
N GLN A 475 4.26 14.60 32.22
CA GLN A 475 5.17 14.65 31.07
C GLN A 475 4.39 14.63 29.76
N GLU A 476 3.43 13.69 29.65
CA GLU A 476 2.63 13.48 28.46
C GLU A 476 1.69 14.68 28.19
N ILE A 477 1.06 15.22 29.24
CA ILE A 477 0.23 16.42 29.11
C ILE A 477 1.07 17.61 28.66
N ALA A 478 2.25 17.82 29.27
CA ALA A 478 3.14 18.91 28.88
C ALA A 478 3.64 18.75 27.44
N ALA A 479 3.97 17.53 27.02
CA ALA A 479 4.33 17.21 25.64
C ALA A 479 3.17 17.51 24.67
N ALA A 480 1.96 17.05 24.98
CA ALA A 480 0.76 17.29 24.17
C ALA A 480 0.39 18.79 24.10
N ILE A 481 0.62 19.55 25.18
CA ILE A 481 0.44 21.03 25.16
C ILE A 481 1.52 21.68 24.29
N LYS A 482 2.79 21.27 24.40
CA LYS A 482 3.91 21.77 23.59
C LYS A 482 3.64 21.58 22.10
N ALA A 483 3.08 20.45 21.73
CA ALA A 483 2.70 20.11 20.35
C ALA A 483 1.38 20.77 19.92
N GLY A 484 0.66 21.48 20.79
CA GLY A 484 -0.64 22.08 20.47
C GLY A 484 -1.80 21.08 20.39
N ILE A 485 -1.54 19.79 20.62
CA ILE A 485 -2.54 18.71 20.54
C ILE A 485 -3.58 18.84 21.65
N VAL A 486 -3.13 19.02 22.88
CA VAL A 486 -3.99 19.26 24.05
C VAL A 486 -4.06 20.74 24.35
N GLN A 487 -5.28 21.26 24.39
CA GLN A 487 -5.59 22.61 24.78
C GLN A 487 -6.45 22.59 26.04
N GLY A 488 -6.39 23.68 26.82
CA GLY A 488 -7.29 23.86 27.96
C GLY A 488 -8.75 23.93 27.55
N THR A 489 -9.65 23.61 28.47
CA THR A 489 -11.10 23.86 28.30
C THR A 489 -11.44 25.36 28.46
N SER A 490 -10.47 26.13 28.99
CA SER A 490 -10.40 27.59 28.99
C SER A 490 -8.92 28.01 28.99
N ALA A 491 -8.65 29.30 28.91
CA ALA A 491 -7.27 29.84 28.96
C ALA A 491 -6.47 29.37 30.19
N THR A 492 -7.12 29.05 31.31
CA THR A 492 -6.48 28.69 32.57
C THR A 492 -6.92 27.37 33.18
N THR A 493 -7.71 26.60 32.48
CA THR A 493 -8.29 25.33 33.00
C THR A 493 -8.05 24.18 32.03
N LEU A 494 -7.39 23.12 32.48
CA LEU A 494 -7.02 21.94 31.70
C LEU A 494 -8.01 20.78 31.82
N ARG A 495 -8.58 20.58 33.02
CA ARG A 495 -9.46 19.46 33.41
C ARG A 495 -8.88 18.08 33.10
N PRO A 496 -7.69 17.73 33.61
CA PRO A 496 -7.02 16.49 33.25
C PRO A 496 -7.79 15.25 33.70
N ASP A 497 -8.45 15.33 34.86
CA ASP A 497 -9.23 14.26 35.50
C ASP A 497 -10.67 14.13 34.97
N ALA A 498 -11.13 15.06 34.13
CA ALA A 498 -12.46 15.01 33.53
C ALA A 498 -12.54 14.01 32.37
N ASN A 499 -13.68 13.34 32.25
CA ASN A 499 -13.98 12.53 31.07
C ASN A 499 -14.05 13.41 29.83
N ALA A 500 -13.40 12.97 28.76
CA ALA A 500 -13.46 13.66 27.48
C ALA A 500 -14.78 13.36 26.75
N THR A 501 -15.33 14.36 26.07
CA THR A 501 -16.43 14.17 25.14
C THR A 501 -15.91 13.64 23.80
N ARG A 502 -16.79 13.09 22.95
CA ARG A 502 -16.44 12.62 21.61
C ARG A 502 -15.90 13.77 20.73
N ALA A 503 -16.46 14.98 20.85
CA ALA A 503 -15.96 16.16 20.15
C ALA A 503 -14.55 16.54 20.63
N GLN A 504 -14.28 16.50 21.94
CA GLN A 504 -12.94 16.77 22.46
C GLN A 504 -11.92 15.72 22.00
N ALA A 505 -12.31 14.45 21.96
CA ALA A 505 -11.46 13.39 21.42
C ALA A 505 -11.17 13.60 19.93
N ALA A 506 -12.17 13.92 19.12
CA ALA A 506 -12.00 14.24 17.71
C ALA A 506 -11.04 15.42 17.51
N ALA A 507 -11.23 16.53 18.23
CA ALA A 507 -10.34 17.70 18.14
C ALA A 507 -8.88 17.39 18.53
N MET A 508 -8.65 16.48 19.49
CA MET A 508 -7.29 16.06 19.85
C MET A 508 -6.67 15.15 18.78
N ILE A 509 -7.45 14.25 18.18
CA ILE A 509 -7.01 13.41 17.04
C ILE A 509 -6.68 14.28 15.84
N LEU A 510 -7.51 15.26 15.49
CA LEU A 510 -7.25 16.16 14.36
C LEU A 510 -5.91 16.88 14.52
N ARG A 511 -5.72 17.58 15.65
CA ARG A 511 -4.47 18.31 15.94
C ARG A 511 -3.25 17.40 15.99
N TYR A 512 -3.43 16.17 16.47
CA TYR A 512 -2.37 15.16 16.43
C TYR A 512 -1.99 14.82 14.98
N LEU A 513 -2.97 14.55 14.11
CA LEU A 513 -2.73 14.22 12.69
C LEU A 513 -2.06 15.38 11.93
N GLU A 514 -2.48 16.62 12.18
CA GLU A 514 -1.85 17.83 11.64
C GLU A 514 -0.40 17.98 12.17
N TYR A 515 -0.17 17.75 13.48
CA TYR A 515 1.15 17.86 14.09
C TYR A 515 2.16 16.87 13.48
N VAL A 516 1.76 15.62 13.21
CA VAL A 516 2.64 14.59 12.61
C VAL A 516 2.70 14.66 11.09
N GLY A 517 2.04 15.63 10.44
CA GLY A 517 2.01 15.77 8.99
C GLY A 517 1.36 14.59 8.28
N PHE A 518 0.29 14.05 8.86
CA PHE A 518 -0.49 12.97 8.27
C PHE A 518 -1.69 13.49 7.48
N ILE A 519 -2.07 14.72 7.71
CA ILE A 519 -3.09 15.47 6.95
C ILE A 519 -2.66 16.94 6.83
N ASP A 520 -3.29 17.66 5.88
CA ASP A 520 -3.14 19.11 5.68
C ASP A 520 -3.84 19.90 6.78
#